data_c4bfca0e5585b660e99182c834cd57a4
#
_entry.id   c4bfca0e5585b660e99182c834cd57a4
#
_cell.length_a   1.000
_cell.length_b   1.000
_cell.length_c   1.000
_cell.angle_alpha   90.00
_cell.angle_beta   90.00
_cell.angle_gamma   90.00
#
_symmetry.space_group_name_H-M   'P 1'
#
loop_
_entity.id
_entity.type
_entity.pdbx_description
1 polymer ?
#
loop_
_entity_poly.entity_id
_entity_poly.type
_entity_poly.pdbx_seq_one_letter_code
_entity_poly.pdbx_strand_id
1 'polypeptide(L)'
;MYQIDFNHPSSIYFVGIGGISMSGLAEILAVAGFRVSGSDRSKSPLTETLERKGITVFYGQRAANITDDIDCVVFTSAIHKDNPEYIATMEKGIPHLTRAQLLGEIMQNYKTPIAISGTHGKTTTTSMVSEILLHAGTDPTLSIGGMLKSIGGNIRVGSTDLFVTEACEYTNSFLSFFPRIGMILNIEEDHLDFFKDINDIRNSFHKFAKLLPADGCLIINGAIDKLQEITGDLDCRVITFNKEAVNSDGSAADYYPSDITYDELGHPSFTLHCHGEVSGSFSLQVPGEHNVCNAVASIALADLLSIDRGIIVSALHGFTGTDRRFEYKGTIGGVTIIDDYAHHPTEIAATLHAAANYPHKTLWCVFQPHTYTRTKAFMKDFAKALSLADKVVLADIYAARETDTLGISSETLQAEIQALGHECYYFPSFDEIENFLLENCINGDLLITMGAGDVVKIGENLLGK
;
A
#
# COMPACT_ATOMS: atom_id res chain seq x y z
N MET A 1 -10.96 21.11 -15.13
CA MET A 1 -11.23 20.07 -14.12
C MET A 1 -12.08 20.70 -13.04
N TYR A 2 -13.02 20.00 -12.42
CA TYR A 2 -13.81 20.53 -11.29
C TYR A 2 -12.88 20.68 -10.08
N GLN A 3 -12.94 21.82 -9.39
CA GLN A 3 -12.10 22.13 -8.23
C GLN A 3 -12.88 21.85 -6.93
N ILE A 4 -12.22 21.22 -5.97
CA ILE A 4 -12.72 20.99 -4.61
C ILE A 4 -12.17 22.08 -3.71
N ASP A 5 -13.04 22.98 -3.27
CA ASP A 5 -12.68 24.09 -2.37
C ASP A 5 -13.42 23.93 -1.02
N PHE A 6 -12.69 23.70 0.05
CA PHE A 6 -13.26 23.51 1.39
C PHE A 6 -13.92 24.78 1.95
N ASN A 7 -13.60 25.96 1.38
CA ASN A 7 -14.25 27.21 1.75
C ASN A 7 -15.62 27.39 1.06
N HIS A 8 -15.87 26.64 -0.04
CA HIS A 8 -17.11 26.70 -0.82
C HIS A 8 -17.66 25.29 -1.07
N PRO A 9 -18.15 24.59 -0.01
CA PRO A 9 -18.65 23.23 -0.15
C PRO A 9 -19.83 23.13 -1.12
N SER A 10 -19.84 22.09 -1.93
CA SER A 10 -20.83 21.81 -2.97
C SER A 10 -21.46 20.43 -2.81
N SER A 11 -22.26 19.99 -3.78
CA SER A 11 -22.92 18.67 -3.79
C SER A 11 -22.10 17.68 -4.61
N ILE A 12 -21.58 16.65 -3.96
CA ILE A 12 -20.72 15.63 -4.58
C ILE A 12 -21.40 14.26 -4.51
N TYR A 13 -21.51 13.63 -5.67
CA TYR A 13 -22.08 12.28 -5.80
C TYR A 13 -21.02 11.25 -6.13
N PHE A 14 -20.99 10.13 -5.41
CA PHE A 14 -20.01 9.05 -5.59
C PHE A 14 -20.65 7.84 -6.23
N VAL A 15 -20.11 7.37 -7.36
CA VAL A 15 -20.49 6.08 -7.97
C VAL A 15 -19.52 5.00 -7.49
N GLY A 16 -20.02 4.04 -6.71
CA GLY A 16 -19.23 3.05 -5.99
C GLY A 16 -18.70 3.57 -4.65
N ILE A 17 -19.54 4.26 -3.88
CA ILE A 17 -19.17 4.93 -2.61
C ILE A 17 -18.69 3.96 -1.52
N GLY A 18 -19.13 2.68 -1.55
CA GLY A 18 -18.75 1.64 -0.59
C GLY A 18 -17.35 1.06 -0.77
N GLY A 19 -16.62 1.47 -1.80
CA GLY A 19 -15.21 1.07 -1.97
C GLY A 19 -14.34 1.66 -0.84
N ILE A 20 -13.34 0.90 -0.36
CA ILE A 20 -12.48 1.27 0.79
C ILE A 20 -11.93 2.69 0.66
N SER A 21 -11.35 3.04 -0.47
CA SER A 21 -10.79 4.38 -0.69
C SER A 21 -11.86 5.44 -1.00
N MET A 22 -12.96 5.04 -1.67
CA MET A 22 -14.05 5.96 -2.02
C MET A 22 -14.80 6.43 -0.77
N SER A 23 -15.10 5.51 0.15
CA SER A 23 -15.78 5.82 1.42
C SER A 23 -14.98 6.80 2.27
N GLY A 24 -13.67 6.65 2.32
CA GLY A 24 -12.81 7.57 3.05
C GLY A 24 -12.78 8.99 2.45
N LEU A 25 -12.71 9.10 1.11
CA LEU A 25 -12.78 10.43 0.45
C LEU A 25 -14.15 11.09 0.65
N ALA A 26 -15.23 10.29 0.62
CA ALA A 26 -16.57 10.76 0.93
C ALA A 26 -16.66 11.31 2.37
N GLU A 27 -16.01 10.65 3.32
CA GLU A 27 -15.94 11.08 4.71
C GLU A 27 -15.17 12.40 4.87
N ILE A 28 -14.00 12.54 4.23
CA ILE A 28 -13.22 13.79 4.26
C ILE A 28 -14.08 14.97 3.76
N LEU A 29 -14.77 14.79 2.63
CA LEU A 29 -15.64 15.84 2.08
C LEU A 29 -16.83 16.15 2.99
N ALA A 30 -17.46 15.14 3.58
CA ALA A 30 -18.58 15.33 4.51
C ALA A 30 -18.15 16.13 5.75
N VAL A 31 -16.98 15.83 6.32
CA VAL A 31 -16.40 16.60 7.45
C VAL A 31 -16.07 18.03 7.03
N ALA A 32 -15.61 18.23 5.78
CA ALA A 32 -15.36 19.57 5.21
C ALA A 32 -16.66 20.34 4.85
N GLY A 33 -17.85 19.77 5.13
CA GLY A 33 -19.14 20.45 4.96
C GLY A 33 -19.81 20.24 3.59
N PHE A 34 -19.25 19.41 2.71
CA PHE A 34 -19.87 19.09 1.43
C PHE A 34 -21.14 18.25 1.63
N ARG A 35 -22.12 18.43 0.75
CA ARG A 35 -23.29 17.56 0.67
C ARG A 35 -22.89 16.30 -0.11
N VAL A 36 -22.58 15.24 0.59
CA VAL A 36 -22.12 13.98 0.02
C VAL A 36 -23.24 12.98 -0.09
N SER A 37 -23.36 12.35 -1.26
CA SER A 37 -24.21 11.20 -1.50
C SER A 37 -23.55 10.25 -2.49
N GLY A 38 -24.10 9.04 -2.67
CA GLY A 38 -23.54 8.14 -3.66
C GLY A 38 -24.30 6.83 -3.78
N SER A 39 -23.87 5.98 -4.71
CA SER A 39 -24.43 4.66 -4.92
C SER A 39 -23.43 3.55 -4.71
N ASP A 40 -23.94 2.38 -4.36
CA ASP A 40 -23.18 1.12 -4.41
C ASP A 40 -24.09 -0.03 -4.88
N ARG A 41 -23.48 -1.15 -5.29
CA ARG A 41 -24.24 -2.34 -5.75
C ARG A 41 -25.02 -2.95 -4.60
N SER A 42 -24.43 -3.04 -3.42
CA SER A 42 -24.95 -3.73 -2.26
C SER A 42 -24.59 -3.04 -0.96
N LYS A 43 -25.34 -3.35 0.07
CA LYS A 43 -25.06 -2.91 1.43
C LYS A 43 -23.83 -3.61 1.98
N SER A 44 -22.99 -2.87 2.69
CA SER A 44 -21.75 -3.34 3.31
C SER A 44 -21.49 -2.62 4.65
N PRO A 45 -20.61 -3.12 5.51
CA PRO A 45 -20.24 -2.41 6.73
C PRO A 45 -19.73 -0.97 6.49
N LEU A 46 -19.04 -0.74 5.35
CA LEU A 46 -18.55 0.59 4.97
C LEU A 46 -19.73 1.52 4.62
N THR A 47 -20.68 1.07 3.79
CA THR A 47 -21.86 1.88 3.45
C THR A 47 -22.73 2.17 4.67
N GLU A 48 -22.91 1.21 5.59
CA GLU A 48 -23.59 1.45 6.86
C GLU A 48 -22.91 2.49 7.74
N THR A 49 -21.57 2.50 7.71
CA THR A 49 -20.79 3.51 8.45
C THR A 49 -20.99 4.91 7.85
N LEU A 50 -21.02 5.03 6.52
CA LEU A 50 -21.34 6.29 5.85
C LEU A 50 -22.76 6.78 6.16
N GLU A 51 -23.76 5.89 6.13
CA GLU A 51 -25.14 6.21 6.49
C GLU A 51 -25.24 6.72 7.95
N ARG A 52 -24.55 6.09 8.90
CA ARG A 52 -24.48 6.54 10.30
C ARG A 52 -23.84 7.93 10.45
N LYS A 53 -22.96 8.32 9.52
CA LYS A 53 -22.35 9.65 9.45
C LYS A 53 -23.21 10.67 8.69
N GLY A 54 -24.43 10.32 8.29
CA GLY A 54 -25.37 11.20 7.61
C GLY A 54 -25.19 11.30 6.10
N ILE A 55 -24.36 10.46 5.48
CA ILE A 55 -24.17 10.40 4.04
C ILE A 55 -25.29 9.53 3.42
N THR A 56 -25.97 10.03 2.40
CA THR A 56 -27.02 9.29 1.71
C THR A 56 -26.43 8.27 0.75
N VAL A 57 -26.79 6.99 0.93
CA VAL A 57 -26.34 5.90 0.06
C VAL A 57 -27.52 5.26 -0.67
N PHE A 58 -27.45 5.18 -2.00
CA PHE A 58 -28.42 4.50 -2.85
C PHE A 58 -27.91 3.11 -3.21
N TYR A 59 -28.73 2.09 -3.02
CA TYR A 59 -28.37 0.72 -3.41
C TYR A 59 -28.94 0.40 -4.79
N GLY A 60 -28.02 0.06 -5.70
CA GLY A 60 -28.28 -0.11 -7.13
C GLY A 60 -28.03 1.19 -7.92
N GLN A 61 -27.25 1.05 -8.95
CA GLN A 61 -26.83 2.14 -9.85
C GLN A 61 -27.90 2.39 -10.91
N ARG A 62 -28.48 3.60 -10.92
CA ARG A 62 -29.59 3.97 -11.79
C ARG A 62 -29.44 5.40 -12.29
N ALA A 63 -29.80 5.68 -13.55
CA ALA A 63 -29.77 7.03 -14.11
C ALA A 63 -30.53 8.05 -13.26
N ALA A 64 -31.64 7.64 -12.62
CA ALA A 64 -32.43 8.52 -11.74
C ALA A 64 -31.71 8.99 -10.47
N ASN A 65 -30.62 8.35 -10.07
CA ASN A 65 -29.80 8.81 -8.94
C ASN A 65 -29.00 10.08 -9.26
N ILE A 66 -28.77 10.35 -10.56
CA ILE A 66 -28.06 11.55 -11.02
C ILE A 66 -29.05 12.69 -11.20
N THR A 67 -29.21 13.49 -10.16
CA THR A 67 -30.13 14.64 -10.11
C THR A 67 -29.44 15.95 -10.56
N ASP A 68 -30.24 16.99 -10.84
CA ASP A 68 -29.70 18.25 -11.38
C ASP A 68 -29.04 19.14 -10.31
N ASP A 69 -29.18 18.79 -9.04
CA ASP A 69 -28.57 19.48 -7.90
C ASP A 69 -27.19 18.90 -7.50
N ILE A 70 -26.65 17.99 -8.30
CA ILE A 70 -25.30 17.46 -8.16
C ILE A 70 -24.33 18.36 -8.92
N ASP A 71 -23.32 18.88 -8.22
CA ASP A 71 -22.31 19.76 -8.81
C ASP A 71 -21.14 18.98 -9.43
N CYS A 72 -20.81 17.78 -8.88
CA CYS A 72 -19.76 16.92 -9.40
C CYS A 72 -20.03 15.46 -9.08
N VAL A 73 -19.69 14.56 -10.02
CA VAL A 73 -19.76 13.11 -9.85
C VAL A 73 -18.35 12.51 -9.75
N VAL A 74 -18.13 11.62 -8.80
CA VAL A 74 -16.85 10.92 -8.62
C VAL A 74 -17.01 9.45 -8.96
N PHE A 75 -16.20 8.96 -9.89
CA PHE A 75 -16.22 7.58 -10.34
C PHE A 75 -15.08 6.75 -9.73
N THR A 76 -15.43 5.57 -9.19
CA THR A 76 -14.41 4.54 -8.93
C THR A 76 -13.87 3.97 -10.25
N SER A 77 -12.64 3.49 -10.23
CA SER A 77 -11.99 2.86 -11.40
C SER A 77 -12.69 1.59 -11.90
N ALA A 78 -13.60 1.01 -11.11
CA ALA A 78 -14.35 -0.19 -11.46
C ALA A 78 -15.60 0.08 -12.31
N ILE A 79 -15.95 1.33 -12.58
CA ILE A 79 -17.14 1.70 -13.37
C ILE A 79 -16.81 1.68 -14.86
N HIS A 80 -17.64 0.94 -15.62
CA HIS A 80 -17.58 0.91 -17.07
C HIS A 80 -18.46 1.99 -17.71
N LYS A 81 -18.18 2.32 -18.97
CA LYS A 81 -18.90 3.38 -19.70
C LYS A 81 -20.37 3.07 -20.01
N ASP A 82 -20.79 1.82 -19.88
CA ASP A 82 -22.16 1.35 -20.02
C ASP A 82 -22.98 1.46 -18.72
N ASN A 83 -22.36 1.90 -17.63
CA ASN A 83 -23.07 2.12 -16.37
C ASN A 83 -24.12 3.23 -16.51
N PRO A 84 -25.38 3.02 -16.05
CA PRO A 84 -26.45 3.99 -16.21
C PRO A 84 -26.18 5.36 -15.53
N GLU A 85 -25.46 5.38 -14.41
CA GLU A 85 -25.08 6.65 -13.76
C GLU A 85 -23.95 7.37 -14.51
N TYR A 86 -23.01 6.61 -15.13
CA TYR A 86 -22.02 7.19 -16.02
C TYR A 86 -22.68 7.87 -17.23
N ILE A 87 -23.58 7.14 -17.90
CA ILE A 87 -24.32 7.67 -19.07
C ILE A 87 -25.10 8.92 -18.69
N ALA A 88 -25.89 8.88 -17.61
CA ALA A 88 -26.68 10.02 -17.15
C ALA A 88 -25.81 11.26 -16.80
N THR A 89 -24.65 11.05 -16.20
CA THR A 89 -23.69 12.12 -15.90
C THR A 89 -23.19 12.81 -17.18
N MET A 90 -22.84 12.00 -18.21
CA MET A 90 -22.39 12.51 -19.50
C MET A 90 -23.50 13.23 -20.25
N GLU A 91 -24.71 12.69 -20.29
CA GLU A 91 -25.88 13.29 -20.95
C GLU A 91 -26.29 14.63 -20.32
N LYS A 92 -26.19 14.75 -19.00
CA LYS A 92 -26.48 15.99 -18.27
C LYS A 92 -25.34 16.99 -18.30
N GLY A 93 -24.14 16.60 -18.78
CA GLY A 93 -22.95 17.45 -18.79
C GLY A 93 -22.44 17.83 -17.40
N ILE A 94 -22.72 17.00 -16.37
CA ILE A 94 -22.26 17.26 -15.01
C ILE A 94 -20.73 17.04 -14.95
N PRO A 95 -19.95 17.97 -14.35
CA PRO A 95 -18.53 17.76 -14.10
C PRO A 95 -18.26 16.46 -13.36
N HIS A 96 -17.17 15.79 -13.71
CA HIS A 96 -16.82 14.54 -13.03
C HIS A 96 -15.32 14.42 -12.80
N LEU A 97 -14.97 13.62 -11.78
CA LEU A 97 -13.62 13.30 -11.38
C LEU A 97 -13.45 11.78 -11.24
N THR A 98 -12.26 11.31 -11.51
CA THR A 98 -11.82 9.99 -11.04
C THR A 98 -11.46 10.08 -9.56
N ARG A 99 -11.36 8.94 -8.87
CA ARG A 99 -10.89 8.85 -7.49
C ARG A 99 -9.53 9.56 -7.29
N ALA A 100 -8.58 9.35 -8.22
CA ALA A 100 -7.25 9.95 -8.12
C ALA A 100 -7.29 11.48 -8.29
N GLN A 101 -8.10 11.98 -9.22
CA GLN A 101 -8.29 13.41 -9.41
C GLN A 101 -8.94 14.04 -8.16
N LEU A 102 -9.97 13.41 -7.60
CA LEU A 102 -10.59 13.90 -6.36
C LEU A 102 -9.57 13.96 -5.22
N LEU A 103 -8.74 12.93 -5.06
CA LEU A 103 -7.71 12.93 -4.02
C LEU A 103 -6.71 14.07 -4.22
N GLY A 104 -6.29 14.32 -5.46
CA GLY A 104 -5.45 15.47 -5.79
C GLY A 104 -6.11 16.80 -5.46
N GLU A 105 -7.38 16.98 -5.83
CA GLU A 105 -8.15 18.20 -5.50
C GLU A 105 -8.32 18.41 -3.98
N ILE A 106 -8.54 17.33 -3.21
CA ILE A 106 -8.56 17.39 -1.75
C ILE A 106 -7.20 17.86 -1.21
N MET A 107 -6.08 17.35 -1.74
CA MET A 107 -4.73 17.73 -1.29
C MET A 107 -4.47 19.23 -1.38
N GLN A 108 -5.02 19.92 -2.38
CA GLN A 108 -4.84 21.36 -2.58
C GLN A 108 -5.41 22.22 -1.44
N ASN A 109 -6.29 21.66 -0.60
CA ASN A 109 -6.86 22.35 0.55
C ASN A 109 -6.00 22.28 1.81
N TYR A 110 -4.85 21.60 1.75
CA TYR A 110 -3.88 21.46 2.85
C TYR A 110 -2.58 22.18 2.53
N LYS A 111 -1.95 22.80 3.54
CA LYS A 111 -0.66 23.51 3.33
C LYS A 111 0.52 22.57 3.17
N THR A 112 0.44 21.38 3.79
CA THR A 112 1.53 20.40 3.76
C THR A 112 1.00 19.04 3.35
N PRO A 113 0.62 18.87 2.07
CA PRO A 113 0.27 17.56 1.53
C PRO A 113 1.52 16.73 1.28
N ILE A 114 1.52 15.51 1.80
CA ILE A 114 2.62 14.54 1.75
C ILE A 114 2.14 13.32 0.95
N ALA A 115 2.87 12.97 -0.11
CA ALA A 115 2.57 11.84 -0.97
C ALA A 115 3.69 10.81 -0.94
N ILE A 116 3.39 9.59 -0.49
CA ILE A 116 4.36 8.49 -0.33
C ILE A 116 4.19 7.50 -1.47
N SER A 117 5.20 7.41 -2.33
CA SER A 117 5.22 6.64 -3.55
C SER A 117 6.36 5.62 -3.56
N GLY A 118 6.30 4.66 -4.48
CA GLY A 118 7.28 3.59 -4.68
C GLY A 118 6.57 2.33 -5.16
N THR A 119 7.29 1.42 -5.78
CA THR A 119 6.72 0.13 -6.17
C THR A 119 6.27 -0.64 -4.93
N HIS A 120 7.12 -0.69 -3.89
CA HIS A 120 6.89 -1.42 -2.64
C HIS A 120 7.01 -0.52 -1.41
N GLY A 121 6.44 -0.96 -0.27
CA GLY A 121 6.60 -0.31 1.04
C GLY A 121 5.69 0.90 1.30
N LYS A 122 4.89 1.35 0.34
CA LYS A 122 4.00 2.52 0.47
C LYS A 122 3.14 2.49 1.74
N THR A 123 2.36 1.44 1.92
CA THR A 123 1.43 1.29 3.07
C THR A 123 2.16 1.30 4.40
N THR A 124 3.26 0.54 4.50
CA THR A 124 4.04 0.45 5.75
C THR A 124 4.69 1.79 6.09
N THR A 125 5.30 2.46 5.11
CA THR A 125 5.92 3.78 5.33
C THR A 125 4.87 4.84 5.68
N THR A 126 3.72 4.85 4.97
CA THR A 126 2.61 5.76 5.29
C THR A 126 2.10 5.52 6.71
N SER A 127 2.03 4.26 7.15
CA SER A 127 1.62 3.92 8.52
C SER A 127 2.65 4.34 9.56
N MET A 128 3.95 4.12 9.33
CA MET A 128 5.03 4.58 10.22
C MET A 128 5.02 6.11 10.37
N VAL A 129 4.91 6.83 9.26
CA VAL A 129 4.75 8.29 9.24
C VAL A 129 3.52 8.72 10.02
N SER A 130 2.40 8.04 9.80
CA SER A 130 1.14 8.34 10.51
C SER A 130 1.28 8.16 12.02
N GLU A 131 1.90 7.06 12.47
CA GLU A 131 2.16 6.83 13.90
C GLU A 131 3.07 7.91 14.50
N ILE A 132 4.14 8.29 13.81
CA ILE A 132 5.03 9.37 14.28
C ILE A 132 4.24 10.68 14.45
N LEU A 133 3.44 11.05 13.46
CA LEU A 133 2.67 12.28 13.49
C LEU A 133 1.57 12.27 14.57
N LEU A 134 0.90 11.14 14.77
CA LEU A 134 -0.10 10.97 15.82
C LEU A 134 0.54 11.05 17.21
N HIS A 135 1.67 10.38 17.42
CA HIS A 135 2.42 10.47 18.69
C HIS A 135 2.95 11.89 18.98
N ALA A 136 3.27 12.64 17.93
CA ALA A 136 3.65 14.04 18.03
C ALA A 136 2.46 14.99 18.31
N GLY A 137 1.23 14.48 18.32
CA GLY A 137 0.02 15.28 18.57
C GLY A 137 -0.31 16.26 17.44
N THR A 138 0.18 16.02 16.22
CA THR A 138 0.01 16.94 15.09
C THR A 138 -1.36 16.87 14.42
N ASP A 139 -2.19 15.91 14.77
CA ASP A 139 -3.58 15.73 14.28
C ASP A 139 -3.75 15.79 12.74
N PRO A 140 -3.04 14.95 11.95
CA PRO A 140 -3.09 14.99 10.50
C PRO A 140 -4.35 14.34 9.94
N THR A 141 -4.72 14.71 8.70
CA THR A 141 -5.61 13.92 7.86
C THR A 141 -4.78 12.83 7.17
N LEU A 142 -5.24 11.58 7.27
CA LEU A 142 -4.53 10.38 6.82
C LEU A 142 -5.36 9.60 5.80
N SER A 143 -4.74 9.16 4.72
CA SER A 143 -5.31 8.23 3.73
C SER A 143 -4.30 7.11 3.45
N ILE A 144 -4.50 5.98 4.09
CA ILE A 144 -3.58 4.84 4.12
C ILE A 144 -4.16 3.71 3.25
N GLY A 145 -3.33 2.96 2.55
CA GLY A 145 -3.76 1.83 1.71
C GLY A 145 -4.19 0.58 2.48
N GLY A 146 -3.89 0.51 3.78
CA GLY A 146 -4.24 -0.59 4.67
C GLY A 146 -4.86 -0.11 5.98
N MET A 147 -5.37 -1.05 6.77
CA MET A 147 -5.98 -0.75 8.08
C MET A 147 -4.88 -0.49 9.11
N LEU A 148 -4.88 0.68 9.72
CA LEU A 148 -3.99 1.05 10.81
C LEU A 148 -4.74 0.99 12.14
N LYS A 149 -4.25 0.16 13.07
CA LYS A 149 -4.95 -0.15 14.33
C LYS A 149 -5.17 1.09 15.20
N SER A 150 -4.21 1.99 15.27
CA SER A 150 -4.26 3.21 16.10
C SER A 150 -5.40 4.17 15.72
N ILE A 151 -5.83 4.14 14.46
CA ILE A 151 -6.95 4.96 13.98
C ILE A 151 -8.22 4.13 13.74
N GLY A 152 -8.17 2.81 13.92
CA GLY A 152 -9.30 1.90 13.69
C GLY A 152 -9.80 1.88 12.25
N GLY A 153 -8.94 2.19 11.28
CA GLY A 153 -9.33 2.33 9.88
C GLY A 153 -8.15 2.63 8.96
N ASN A 154 -8.46 3.01 7.76
CA ASN A 154 -7.49 3.44 6.75
C ASN A 154 -7.59 4.93 6.41
N ILE A 155 -8.59 5.62 6.98
CA ILE A 155 -8.82 7.06 6.85
C ILE A 155 -8.99 7.66 8.23
N ARG A 156 -8.41 8.84 8.42
CA ARG A 156 -8.65 9.71 9.58
C ARG A 156 -8.70 11.15 9.09
N VAL A 157 -9.71 11.88 9.51
CA VAL A 157 -9.80 13.31 9.25
C VAL A 157 -9.27 14.06 10.46
N GLY A 158 -8.17 14.78 10.28
CA GLY A 158 -7.55 15.63 11.30
C GLY A 158 -7.97 17.08 11.16
N SER A 159 -7.52 17.91 12.11
CA SER A 159 -7.86 19.34 12.16
C SER A 159 -6.74 20.26 11.68
N THR A 160 -5.59 19.71 11.27
CA THR A 160 -4.42 20.51 10.87
C THR A 160 -4.21 20.56 9.36
N ASP A 161 -3.25 21.37 8.95
CA ASP A 161 -2.85 21.54 7.53
C ASP A 161 -1.99 20.38 6.98
N LEU A 162 -1.83 19.29 7.76
CA LEU A 162 -1.09 18.09 7.35
C LEU A 162 -2.04 17.08 6.69
N PHE A 163 -1.66 16.64 5.49
CA PHE A 163 -2.35 15.57 4.78
C PHE A 163 -1.33 14.53 4.33
N VAL A 164 -1.51 13.27 4.70
CA VAL A 164 -0.61 12.17 4.32
C VAL A 164 -1.38 11.13 3.51
N THR A 165 -0.86 10.79 2.34
CA THR A 165 -1.48 9.78 1.49
C THR A 165 -0.47 8.91 0.77
N GLU A 166 -0.90 7.69 0.44
CA GLU A 166 -0.17 6.87 -0.53
C GLU A 166 -0.38 7.40 -1.95
N ALA A 167 0.67 7.32 -2.76
CA ALA A 167 0.70 7.76 -4.14
C ALA A 167 1.02 6.58 -5.06
N CYS A 168 -0.01 5.93 -5.60
CA CYS A 168 0.12 4.77 -6.46
C CYS A 168 0.51 5.19 -7.88
N GLU A 169 1.56 4.58 -8.42
CA GLU A 169 2.08 4.77 -9.77
C GLU A 169 1.20 4.15 -10.85
N TYR A 170 0.43 3.11 -10.50
CA TYR A 170 -0.40 2.39 -11.46
C TYR A 170 -1.38 3.31 -12.18
N THR A 171 -1.44 3.17 -13.51
CA THR A 171 -2.19 4.04 -14.43
C THR A 171 -1.84 5.53 -14.31
N ASN A 172 -0.64 5.85 -13.83
CA ASN A 172 -0.21 7.22 -13.58
C ASN A 172 -1.13 8.01 -12.62
N SER A 173 -1.82 7.30 -11.71
CA SER A 173 -2.80 7.89 -10.79
C SER A 173 -2.19 9.02 -9.95
N PHE A 174 -0.96 8.85 -9.48
CA PHE A 174 -0.25 9.84 -8.65
C PHE A 174 0.10 11.14 -9.39
N LEU A 175 0.05 11.16 -10.72
CA LEU A 175 0.25 12.38 -11.51
C LEU A 175 -0.94 13.36 -11.43
N SER A 176 -2.04 12.94 -10.82
CA SER A 176 -3.16 13.82 -10.49
C SER A 176 -3.00 14.53 -9.15
N PHE A 177 -1.90 14.30 -8.42
CA PHE A 177 -1.68 14.80 -7.06
C PHE A 177 -0.96 16.16 -7.07
N PHE A 178 -1.06 16.87 -5.93
CA PHE A 178 -0.40 18.16 -5.69
C PHE A 178 0.39 18.12 -4.38
N PRO A 179 1.44 17.27 -4.30
CA PRO A 179 2.23 17.17 -3.07
C PRO A 179 3.15 18.38 -2.87
N ARG A 180 3.36 18.75 -1.61
CA ARG A 180 4.45 19.65 -1.21
C ARG A 180 5.68 18.85 -0.77
N ILE A 181 5.46 17.67 -0.19
CA ILE A 181 6.51 16.71 0.13
C ILE A 181 6.18 15.41 -0.60
N GLY A 182 7.12 14.93 -1.40
CA GLY A 182 7.05 13.64 -2.08
C GLY A 182 8.05 12.65 -1.50
N MET A 183 7.68 11.38 -1.47
CA MET A 183 8.60 10.30 -1.14
C MET A 183 8.63 9.28 -2.27
N ILE A 184 9.82 8.77 -2.62
CA ILE A 184 10.01 7.67 -3.57
C ILE A 184 10.84 6.58 -2.90
N LEU A 185 10.19 5.48 -2.53
CA LEU A 185 10.81 4.42 -1.73
C LEU A 185 11.68 3.48 -2.56
N ASN A 186 11.24 3.13 -3.75
CA ASN A 186 11.93 2.28 -4.71
C ASN A 186 11.25 2.38 -6.07
N ILE A 187 11.95 1.95 -7.13
CA ILE A 187 11.43 1.87 -8.49
C ILE A 187 11.86 0.53 -9.07
N GLU A 188 10.90 -0.37 -9.27
CA GLU A 188 11.09 -1.71 -9.80
C GLU A 188 10.06 -2.00 -10.90
N GLU A 189 10.27 -3.05 -11.67
CA GLU A 189 9.30 -3.48 -12.67
C GLU A 189 8.05 -4.05 -11.98
N ASP A 190 6.93 -3.41 -12.19
CA ASP A 190 5.59 -3.89 -11.85
C ASP A 190 4.58 -3.26 -12.82
N HIS A 191 3.33 -3.72 -12.79
CA HIS A 191 2.25 -3.20 -13.63
C HIS A 191 2.60 -3.16 -15.13
N LEU A 192 3.24 -4.23 -15.64
CA LEU A 192 3.63 -4.37 -17.04
C LEU A 192 2.43 -4.55 -17.99
N ASP A 193 1.21 -4.60 -17.46
CA ASP A 193 -0.03 -4.43 -18.21
C ASP A 193 -0.29 -2.96 -18.60
N PHE A 194 0.33 -2.02 -17.91
CA PHE A 194 0.22 -0.59 -18.16
C PHE A 194 1.53 0.05 -18.61
N PHE A 195 2.64 -0.21 -17.92
CA PHE A 195 3.96 0.29 -18.26
C PHE A 195 4.66 -0.63 -19.27
N LYS A 196 5.40 -0.01 -20.17
CA LYS A 196 6.13 -0.73 -21.20
C LYS A 196 7.37 -1.45 -20.65
N ASP A 197 8.12 -0.79 -19.81
CA ASP A 197 9.39 -1.24 -19.24
C ASP A 197 9.81 -0.38 -18.06
N ILE A 198 10.93 -0.71 -17.40
CA ILE A 198 11.47 0.05 -16.27
C ILE A 198 11.79 1.52 -16.60
N ASN A 199 12.11 1.85 -17.86
CA ASN A 199 12.38 3.23 -18.24
C ASN A 199 11.10 4.04 -18.30
N ASP A 200 10.00 3.44 -18.73
CA ASP A 200 8.68 4.07 -18.71
C ASP A 200 8.20 4.29 -17.27
N ILE A 201 8.41 3.32 -16.39
CA ILE A 201 8.14 3.45 -14.95
C ILE A 201 8.99 4.59 -14.36
N ARG A 202 10.30 4.61 -14.61
CA ARG A 202 11.21 5.65 -14.12
C ARG A 202 10.80 7.05 -14.60
N ASN A 203 10.41 7.18 -15.87
CA ASN A 203 9.88 8.43 -16.41
C ASN A 203 8.57 8.87 -15.72
N SER A 204 7.72 7.92 -15.35
CA SER A 204 6.51 8.23 -14.56
C SER A 204 6.86 8.76 -13.17
N PHE A 205 7.81 8.15 -12.46
CA PHE A 205 8.30 8.65 -11.17
C PHE A 205 9.02 10.00 -11.29
N HIS A 206 9.77 10.25 -12.37
CA HIS A 206 10.33 11.58 -12.63
C HIS A 206 9.23 12.63 -12.80
N LYS A 207 8.18 12.35 -13.56
CA LYS A 207 7.02 13.24 -13.68
C LYS A 207 6.34 13.50 -12.33
N PHE A 208 6.24 12.48 -11.46
CA PHE A 208 5.73 12.65 -10.09
C PHE A 208 6.64 13.59 -9.28
N ALA A 209 7.96 13.41 -9.33
CA ALA A 209 8.89 14.30 -8.65
C ALA A 209 8.80 15.76 -9.15
N LYS A 210 8.52 15.97 -10.44
CA LYS A 210 8.29 17.31 -11.03
C LYS A 210 6.99 17.99 -10.58
N LEU A 211 6.07 17.28 -9.91
CA LEU A 211 4.89 17.90 -9.31
C LEU A 211 5.22 18.75 -8.06
N LEU A 212 6.40 18.51 -7.47
CA LEU A 212 6.83 19.21 -6.25
C LEU A 212 7.16 20.67 -6.57
N PRO A 213 6.64 21.64 -5.79
CA PRO A 213 6.98 23.04 -5.97
C PRO A 213 8.44 23.31 -5.55
N ALA A 214 9.03 24.41 -6.00
CA ALA A 214 10.40 24.78 -5.70
C ALA A 214 10.69 24.90 -4.19
N ASP A 215 9.71 25.25 -3.39
CA ASP A 215 9.77 25.30 -1.92
C ASP A 215 9.34 23.99 -1.25
N GLY A 216 9.14 22.93 -2.03
CA GLY A 216 8.83 21.58 -1.59
C GLY A 216 10.06 20.73 -1.30
N CYS A 217 9.84 19.43 -1.08
CA CYS A 217 10.92 18.49 -0.81
C CYS A 217 10.62 17.10 -1.40
N LEU A 218 11.61 16.51 -2.05
CA LEU A 218 11.62 15.10 -2.42
C LEU A 218 12.51 14.33 -1.43
N ILE A 219 11.95 13.27 -0.82
CA ILE A 219 12.72 12.27 -0.05
C ILE A 219 12.79 11.01 -0.92
N ILE A 220 13.99 10.60 -1.32
CA ILE A 220 14.16 9.53 -2.31
C ILE A 220 15.21 8.51 -1.88
N ASN A 221 14.93 7.24 -2.18
CA ASN A 221 15.90 6.17 -1.96
C ASN A 221 17.09 6.33 -2.91
N GLY A 222 18.26 6.54 -2.35
CA GLY A 222 19.51 6.69 -3.09
C GLY A 222 20.02 5.41 -3.77
N ALA A 223 19.44 4.25 -3.46
CA ALA A 223 19.76 2.99 -4.14
C ALA A 223 19.09 2.87 -5.53
N ILE A 224 18.14 3.74 -5.85
CA ILE A 224 17.44 3.72 -7.15
C ILE A 224 18.46 3.90 -8.27
N ASP A 225 18.44 2.96 -9.23
CA ASP A 225 19.30 3.04 -10.41
C ASP A 225 19.01 4.31 -11.22
N LYS A 226 20.07 4.96 -11.73
CA LYS A 226 20.00 6.21 -12.48
C LYS A 226 19.31 7.34 -11.73
N LEU A 227 19.61 7.49 -10.44
CA LEU A 227 19.04 8.48 -9.52
C LEU A 227 18.97 9.89 -10.14
N GLN A 228 20.02 10.30 -10.86
CA GLN A 228 20.12 11.60 -11.50
C GLN A 228 19.10 11.82 -12.64
N GLU A 229 18.58 10.75 -13.28
CA GLU A 229 17.49 10.89 -14.26
C GLU A 229 16.17 11.34 -13.61
N ILE A 230 16.04 11.17 -12.27
CA ILE A 230 14.86 11.56 -11.51
C ILE A 230 15.07 12.89 -10.80
N THR A 231 16.28 13.13 -10.27
CA THR A 231 16.55 14.25 -9.35
C THR A 231 17.28 15.42 -9.99
N GLY A 232 17.98 15.22 -11.12
CA GLY A 232 18.96 16.15 -11.64
C GLY A 232 18.42 17.48 -12.19
N ASP A 233 17.12 17.58 -12.45
CA ASP A 233 16.45 18.76 -12.98
C ASP A 233 15.30 19.27 -12.10
N LEU A 234 15.29 18.87 -10.81
CA LEU A 234 14.29 19.33 -9.84
C LEU A 234 14.69 20.68 -9.25
N ASP A 235 13.71 21.56 -9.08
CA ASP A 235 13.90 22.86 -8.41
C ASP A 235 13.71 22.77 -6.88
N CYS A 236 13.12 21.68 -6.37
CA CYS A 236 12.85 21.47 -4.96
C CYS A 236 14.09 20.88 -4.22
N ARG A 237 14.07 20.94 -2.90
CA ARG A 237 15.05 20.26 -2.06
C ARG A 237 14.93 18.74 -2.26
N VAL A 238 16.09 18.07 -2.39
CA VAL A 238 16.19 16.60 -2.42
C VAL A 238 16.90 16.13 -1.14
N ILE A 239 16.33 15.13 -0.48
CA ILE A 239 16.90 14.41 0.66
C ILE A 239 16.99 12.94 0.25
N THR A 240 18.16 12.34 0.36
CA THR A 240 18.37 10.93 0.05
C THR A 240 18.37 10.09 1.31
N PHE A 241 17.74 8.93 1.25
CA PHE A 241 17.94 7.86 2.23
C PHE A 241 18.40 6.61 1.50
N ASN A 242 19.18 5.77 2.16
CA ASN A 242 19.65 4.53 1.57
C ASN A 242 19.88 3.50 2.69
N LYS A 243 20.02 2.25 2.33
CA LYS A 243 20.56 1.20 3.20
C LYS A 243 22.05 1.38 3.45
N GLU A 244 22.78 1.91 2.48
CA GLU A 244 24.21 2.12 2.49
C GLU A 244 24.54 3.62 2.60
N ALA A 245 25.76 3.95 3.06
CA ALA A 245 26.23 5.33 3.18
C ALA A 245 26.41 6.05 1.84
N VAL A 246 26.37 5.33 0.72
CA VAL A 246 26.64 5.84 -0.63
C VAL A 246 25.47 5.51 -1.54
N ASN A 247 25.00 6.50 -2.27
CA ASN A 247 23.92 6.39 -3.25
C ASN A 247 24.39 5.72 -4.55
N SER A 248 23.48 5.33 -5.41
CA SER A 248 23.75 4.68 -6.70
C SER A 248 24.57 5.55 -7.66
N ASP A 249 24.51 6.86 -7.52
CA ASP A 249 25.28 7.84 -8.30
C ASP A 249 26.67 8.18 -7.70
N GLY A 250 27.03 7.53 -6.60
CA GLY A 250 28.30 7.75 -5.88
C GLY A 250 28.30 8.91 -4.89
N SER A 251 27.20 9.65 -4.74
CA SER A 251 27.06 10.68 -3.71
C SER A 251 26.85 10.05 -2.33
N ALA A 252 27.12 10.81 -1.25
CA ALA A 252 26.80 10.38 0.11
C ALA A 252 25.28 10.40 0.33
N ALA A 253 24.75 9.38 1.01
CA ALA A 253 23.37 9.36 1.46
C ALA A 253 23.19 10.30 2.65
N ASP A 254 22.08 11.08 2.67
CA ASP A 254 21.77 11.96 3.80
C ASP A 254 21.37 11.16 5.04
N TYR A 255 20.61 10.06 4.85
CA TYR A 255 20.15 9.17 5.93
C TYR A 255 20.48 7.72 5.59
N TYR A 256 21.11 6.99 6.50
CA TYR A 256 21.38 5.56 6.34
C TYR A 256 21.53 4.85 7.69
N PRO A 257 21.18 3.55 7.80
CA PRO A 257 21.38 2.75 8.99
C PRO A 257 22.79 2.14 9.03
N SER A 258 23.26 1.80 10.22
CA SER A 258 24.39 0.89 10.46
C SER A 258 24.07 -0.05 11.64
N ASP A 259 24.93 -1.03 11.88
CA ASP A 259 24.85 -1.95 13.02
C ASP A 259 23.49 -2.61 13.17
N ILE A 260 22.90 -3.05 12.04
CA ILE A 260 21.59 -3.70 12.03
C ILE A 260 21.72 -5.06 12.73
N THR A 261 20.94 -5.25 13.78
CA THR A 261 20.82 -6.50 14.53
C THR A 261 19.37 -6.92 14.63
N TYR A 262 19.12 -8.21 14.89
CA TYR A 262 17.77 -8.76 14.97
C TYR A 262 17.57 -9.49 16.28
N ASP A 263 16.37 -9.38 16.87
CA ASP A 263 15.96 -10.22 17.99
C ASP A 263 15.49 -11.61 17.52
N GLU A 264 15.02 -12.43 18.46
CA GLU A 264 14.54 -13.79 18.20
C GLU A 264 13.31 -13.86 17.28
N LEU A 265 12.57 -12.76 17.13
CA LEU A 265 11.41 -12.64 16.25
C LEU A 265 11.75 -11.92 14.94
N GLY A 266 13.03 -11.63 14.68
CA GLY A 266 13.49 -10.94 13.49
C GLY A 266 13.21 -9.43 13.49
N HIS A 267 12.90 -8.82 14.65
CA HIS A 267 12.71 -7.39 14.77
C HIS A 267 14.05 -6.66 14.74
N PRO A 268 14.24 -5.69 13.84
CA PRO A 268 15.52 -5.02 13.70
C PRO A 268 15.73 -3.93 14.74
N SER A 269 16.99 -3.78 15.16
CA SER A 269 17.55 -2.60 15.82
C SER A 269 18.71 -2.08 15.00
N PHE A 270 18.86 -0.76 14.90
CA PHE A 270 19.90 -0.15 14.07
C PHE A 270 20.34 1.21 14.63
N THR A 271 21.55 1.62 14.25
CA THR A 271 22.07 2.96 14.46
C THR A 271 21.78 3.82 13.23
N LEU A 272 21.14 4.98 13.40
CA LEU A 272 20.88 5.92 12.31
C LEU A 272 22.03 6.90 12.15
N HIS A 273 22.44 7.13 10.92
CA HIS A 273 23.33 8.23 10.52
C HIS A 273 22.52 9.28 9.75
N CYS A 274 22.80 10.55 10.06
CA CYS A 274 22.25 11.71 9.36
C CYS A 274 23.42 12.61 8.94
N HIS A 275 23.57 12.83 7.63
CA HIS A 275 24.71 13.58 7.04
C HIS A 275 26.09 13.09 7.53
N GLY A 276 26.24 11.78 7.68
CA GLY A 276 27.48 11.13 8.10
C GLY A 276 27.71 11.07 9.61
N GLU A 277 26.87 11.71 10.42
CA GLU A 277 26.98 11.70 11.88
C GLU A 277 25.96 10.74 12.52
N VAL A 278 26.32 10.09 13.62
CA VAL A 278 25.39 9.24 14.38
C VAL A 278 24.27 10.09 14.97
N SER A 279 23.05 9.76 14.63
CA SER A 279 21.84 10.50 15.02
C SER A 279 20.97 9.80 16.07
N GLY A 280 21.29 8.55 16.43
CA GLY A 280 20.60 7.79 17.46
C GLY A 280 20.39 6.33 17.10
N SER A 281 19.85 5.57 18.05
CA SER A 281 19.52 4.16 17.86
C SER A 281 18.00 3.95 17.84
N PHE A 282 17.54 3.03 17.00
CA PHE A 282 16.14 2.73 16.78
C PHE A 282 15.91 1.22 16.85
N SER A 283 14.71 0.84 17.22
CA SER A 283 14.23 -0.54 17.17
C SER A 283 12.79 -0.58 16.64
N LEU A 284 12.46 -1.63 15.88
CA LEU A 284 11.13 -1.82 15.30
C LEU A 284 10.50 -3.08 15.89
N GLN A 285 9.17 -3.15 15.88
CA GLN A 285 8.39 -4.35 16.20
C GLN A 285 7.84 -5.03 14.94
N VAL A 286 8.31 -4.62 13.77
CA VAL A 286 8.00 -5.25 12.48
C VAL A 286 9.26 -5.85 11.91
N PRO A 287 9.23 -7.13 11.48
CA PRO A 287 10.42 -7.82 11.05
C PRO A 287 10.87 -7.40 9.65
N GLY A 288 12.13 -7.72 9.33
CA GLY A 288 12.68 -7.60 7.99
C GLY A 288 13.46 -6.31 7.73
N GLU A 289 14.53 -6.46 6.98
CA GLU A 289 15.47 -5.38 6.66
C GLU A 289 14.83 -4.27 5.80
N HIS A 290 13.87 -4.62 4.93
CA HIS A 290 13.11 -3.62 4.15
C HIS A 290 12.37 -2.63 5.05
N ASN A 291 11.94 -3.04 6.25
CA ASN A 291 11.30 -2.16 7.22
C ASN A 291 12.29 -1.20 7.90
N VAL A 292 13.58 -1.53 7.93
CA VAL A 292 14.62 -0.57 8.33
C VAL A 292 14.67 0.58 7.32
N CYS A 293 14.67 0.29 6.01
CA CYS A 293 14.65 1.32 4.96
C CYS A 293 13.36 2.17 5.04
N ASN A 294 12.19 1.55 5.26
CA ASN A 294 10.93 2.26 5.43
C ASN A 294 10.98 3.20 6.67
N ALA A 295 11.59 2.74 7.77
CA ALA A 295 11.76 3.55 8.97
C ALA A 295 12.74 4.71 8.73
N VAL A 296 13.88 4.49 8.07
CA VAL A 296 14.84 5.56 7.74
C VAL A 296 14.18 6.65 6.89
N ALA A 297 13.39 6.26 5.87
CA ALA A 297 12.60 7.20 5.08
C ALA A 297 11.60 7.99 5.93
N SER A 298 10.89 7.31 6.84
CA SER A 298 9.93 7.93 7.77
C SER A 298 10.61 8.90 8.74
N ILE A 299 11.80 8.56 9.22
CA ILE A 299 12.61 9.44 10.09
C ILE A 299 13.05 10.69 9.33
N ALA A 300 13.52 10.55 8.08
CA ALA A 300 13.91 11.69 7.25
C ALA A 300 12.76 12.69 7.06
N LEU A 301 11.53 12.19 6.87
CA LEU A 301 10.34 13.03 6.82
C LEU A 301 10.02 13.67 8.18
N ALA A 302 10.11 12.92 9.27
CA ALA A 302 9.84 13.44 10.61
C ALA A 302 10.82 14.55 11.01
N ASP A 303 12.10 14.39 10.67
CA ASP A 303 13.13 15.42 10.87
C ASP A 303 12.85 16.68 10.02
N LEU A 304 12.43 16.51 8.76
CA LEU A 304 12.01 17.63 7.90
C LEU A 304 10.84 18.40 8.51
N LEU A 305 9.93 17.71 9.21
CA LEU A 305 8.80 18.30 9.93
C LEU A 305 9.16 18.77 11.35
N SER A 306 10.44 18.67 11.76
CA SER A 306 10.95 19.07 13.07
C SER A 306 10.27 18.35 14.25
N ILE A 307 9.93 17.07 14.09
CA ILE A 307 9.40 16.23 15.15
C ILE A 307 10.53 15.85 16.12
N ASP A 308 10.25 15.90 17.42
CA ASP A 308 11.23 15.52 18.46
C ASP A 308 11.73 14.09 18.30
N ARG A 309 13.04 13.89 18.43
CA ARG A 309 13.69 12.60 18.23
C ARG A 309 13.17 11.52 19.19
N GLY A 310 12.87 11.86 20.42
CA GLY A 310 12.33 10.93 21.41
C GLY A 310 10.92 10.43 21.02
N ILE A 311 10.12 11.30 20.42
CA ILE A 311 8.80 10.94 19.88
C ILE A 311 8.96 9.97 18.70
N ILE A 312 9.89 10.25 17.79
CA ILE A 312 10.13 9.37 16.62
C ILE A 312 10.55 7.96 17.09
N VAL A 313 11.51 7.88 18.03
CA VAL A 313 11.98 6.60 18.61
C VAL A 313 10.82 5.84 19.24
N SER A 314 10.01 6.52 20.07
CA SER A 314 8.88 5.90 20.76
C SER A 314 7.80 5.40 19.78
N ALA A 315 7.47 6.20 18.78
CA ALA A 315 6.45 5.86 17.78
C ALA A 315 6.86 4.64 16.94
N LEU A 316 8.10 4.61 16.45
CA LEU A 316 8.62 3.50 15.66
C LEU A 316 8.77 2.22 16.49
N HIS A 317 9.22 2.33 17.74
CA HIS A 317 9.26 1.19 18.66
C HIS A 317 7.87 0.63 18.99
N GLY A 318 6.84 1.49 19.05
CA GLY A 318 5.45 1.08 19.30
C GLY A 318 4.71 0.57 18.04
N PHE A 319 5.28 0.76 16.85
CA PHE A 319 4.62 0.37 15.60
C PHE A 319 4.65 -1.14 15.41
N THR A 320 3.49 -1.79 15.46
CA THR A 320 3.31 -3.24 15.32
C THR A 320 2.84 -3.69 13.94
N GLY A 321 2.91 -2.80 12.95
CA GLY A 321 2.51 -3.08 11.58
C GLY A 321 1.09 -2.64 11.23
N THR A 322 0.73 -2.92 10.00
CA THR A 322 -0.60 -2.72 9.40
C THR A 322 -1.20 -4.09 9.12
N ASP A 323 -2.51 -4.19 9.07
CA ASP A 323 -3.17 -5.45 8.71
C ASP A 323 -2.64 -5.96 7.36
N ARG A 324 -2.47 -7.26 7.26
CA ARG A 324 -1.93 -7.95 6.09
C ARG A 324 -0.48 -7.55 5.71
N ARG A 325 0.35 -7.10 6.66
CA ARG A 325 1.79 -6.81 6.49
C ARG A 325 2.58 -7.55 7.56
N PHE A 326 2.96 -8.79 7.28
CA PHE A 326 3.52 -9.75 8.24
C PHE A 326 2.67 -9.81 9.52
N GLU A 327 1.34 -9.88 9.34
CA GLU A 327 0.37 -9.77 10.43
C GLU A 327 0.25 -11.11 11.16
N TYR A 328 0.56 -11.14 12.46
CA TYR A 328 0.25 -12.28 13.31
C TYR A 328 -1.27 -12.43 13.46
N LYS A 329 -1.83 -13.53 12.95
CA LYS A 329 -3.26 -13.84 13.00
C LYS A 329 -3.65 -14.67 14.22
N GLY A 330 -2.75 -15.51 14.71
CA GLY A 330 -2.99 -16.41 15.85
C GLY A 330 -2.16 -17.68 15.80
N THR A 331 -2.44 -18.59 16.75
CA THR A 331 -1.81 -19.91 16.83
C THR A 331 -2.87 -20.97 17.04
N ILE A 332 -2.82 -22.06 16.29
CA ILE A 332 -3.69 -23.22 16.44
C ILE A 332 -2.85 -24.51 16.42
N GLY A 333 -3.08 -25.42 17.39
CA GLY A 333 -2.32 -26.67 17.47
C GLY A 333 -0.79 -26.49 17.60
N GLY A 334 -0.34 -25.28 18.00
CA GLY A 334 1.08 -24.91 18.05
C GLY A 334 1.67 -24.47 16.71
N VAL A 335 0.84 -24.33 15.67
CA VAL A 335 1.20 -23.72 14.38
C VAL A 335 0.93 -22.22 14.46
N THR A 336 1.93 -21.39 14.23
CA THR A 336 1.79 -19.93 14.16
C THR A 336 1.32 -19.53 12.77
N ILE A 337 0.27 -18.70 12.70
CA ILE A 337 -0.30 -18.22 11.43
C ILE A 337 -0.04 -16.74 11.27
N ILE A 338 0.57 -16.37 10.14
CA ILE A 338 0.86 -15.00 9.71
C ILE A 338 0.17 -14.76 8.37
N ASP A 339 -0.31 -13.54 8.12
CA ASP A 339 -0.80 -13.10 6.80
C ASP A 339 0.05 -11.96 6.25
N ASP A 340 0.33 -12.02 4.95
CA ASP A 340 1.04 -10.97 4.24
C ASP A 340 0.40 -10.67 2.88
N TYR A 341 0.31 -9.40 2.54
CA TYR A 341 -0.25 -8.93 1.27
C TYR A 341 0.72 -9.07 0.09
N ALA A 342 1.94 -9.54 0.32
CA ALA A 342 2.99 -9.68 -0.69
C ALA A 342 2.47 -10.45 -1.92
N HIS A 343 2.64 -9.86 -3.08
CA HIS A 343 2.12 -10.39 -4.36
C HIS A 343 3.07 -10.09 -5.54
N HIS A 344 4.24 -9.54 -5.26
CA HIS A 344 5.36 -9.36 -6.19
C HIS A 344 6.55 -10.20 -5.73
N PRO A 345 7.38 -10.78 -6.63
CA PRO A 345 8.50 -11.63 -6.23
C PRO A 345 9.45 -11.01 -5.21
N THR A 346 9.76 -9.71 -5.34
CA THR A 346 10.59 -8.96 -4.38
C THR A 346 9.95 -8.91 -2.99
N GLU A 347 8.64 -8.64 -2.90
CA GLU A 347 7.91 -8.62 -1.63
C GLU A 347 7.87 -10.00 -0.99
N ILE A 348 7.58 -11.05 -1.78
CA ILE A 348 7.55 -12.44 -1.33
C ILE A 348 8.90 -12.84 -0.74
N ALA A 349 10.00 -12.55 -1.45
CA ALA A 349 11.33 -12.84 -0.97
C ALA A 349 11.64 -12.09 0.33
N ALA A 350 11.28 -10.82 0.44
CA ALA A 350 11.46 -10.02 1.65
C ALA A 350 10.69 -10.61 2.85
N THR A 351 9.43 -11.00 2.65
CA THR A 351 8.59 -11.62 3.68
C THR A 351 9.14 -12.97 4.10
N LEU A 352 9.54 -13.84 3.17
CA LEU A 352 10.08 -15.17 3.50
C LEU A 352 11.47 -15.09 4.16
N HIS A 353 12.31 -14.11 3.78
CA HIS A 353 13.56 -13.85 4.50
C HIS A 353 13.31 -13.36 5.95
N ALA A 354 12.31 -12.51 6.16
CA ALA A 354 11.90 -12.10 7.50
C ALA A 354 11.38 -13.30 8.31
N ALA A 355 10.57 -14.17 7.70
CA ALA A 355 10.03 -15.38 8.30
C ALA A 355 11.11 -16.41 8.67
N ALA A 356 12.19 -16.49 7.91
CA ALA A 356 13.31 -17.39 8.21
C ALA A 356 13.96 -17.11 9.57
N ASN A 357 13.87 -15.86 10.06
CA ASN A 357 14.35 -15.48 11.39
C ASN A 357 13.32 -15.75 12.51
N TYR A 358 12.07 -16.05 12.14
CA TYR A 358 11.04 -16.38 13.12
C TYR A 358 11.19 -17.82 13.61
N PRO A 359 11.02 -18.13 14.91
CA PRO A 359 11.18 -19.50 15.39
C PRO A 359 10.18 -20.45 14.73
N HIS A 360 10.66 -21.46 14.01
CA HIS A 360 9.82 -22.47 13.36
C HIS A 360 10.56 -23.76 13.12
N LYS A 361 9.82 -24.86 12.90
CA LYS A 361 10.35 -26.13 12.41
C LYS A 361 10.29 -26.21 10.89
N THR A 362 9.12 -25.92 10.31
CA THR A 362 8.86 -25.91 8.89
C THR A 362 8.18 -24.59 8.53
N LEU A 363 8.69 -23.89 7.54
CA LEU A 363 8.07 -22.70 6.98
C LEU A 363 7.16 -23.08 5.82
N TRP A 364 5.85 -22.94 6.02
CA TRP A 364 4.82 -23.14 5.02
C TRP A 364 4.41 -21.80 4.41
N CYS A 365 4.37 -21.72 3.08
CA CYS A 365 3.83 -20.56 2.36
C CYS A 365 2.61 -20.97 1.54
N VAL A 366 1.44 -20.47 1.90
CA VAL A 366 0.21 -20.59 1.09
C VAL A 366 0.10 -19.34 0.24
N PHE A 367 0.33 -19.47 -1.06
CA PHE A 367 0.39 -18.34 -1.97
C PHE A 367 -0.78 -18.34 -2.97
N GLN A 368 -1.42 -17.18 -3.12
CA GLN A 368 -2.39 -16.91 -4.18
C GLN A 368 -1.81 -15.94 -5.20
N PRO A 369 -1.44 -16.40 -6.40
CA PRO A 369 -0.98 -15.51 -7.45
C PRO A 369 -2.07 -14.47 -7.80
N HIS A 370 -1.65 -13.22 -8.04
CA HIS A 370 -2.58 -12.13 -8.35
C HIS A 370 -2.39 -11.65 -9.77
N THR A 371 -3.42 -11.80 -10.60
CA THR A 371 -3.56 -11.57 -12.04
C THR A 371 -2.75 -12.52 -12.93
N TYR A 372 -3.30 -12.84 -14.08
CA TYR A 372 -2.64 -13.72 -15.06
C TYR A 372 -1.44 -13.04 -15.71
N THR A 373 -1.56 -11.74 -16.02
CA THR A 373 -0.47 -10.98 -16.67
C THR A 373 0.77 -10.92 -15.79
N ARG A 374 0.63 -10.59 -14.50
CA ARG A 374 1.76 -10.56 -13.57
C ARG A 374 2.34 -11.96 -13.35
N THR A 375 1.50 -12.95 -13.15
CA THR A 375 1.95 -14.34 -12.93
C THR A 375 2.79 -14.82 -14.11
N LYS A 376 2.39 -14.53 -15.35
CA LYS A 376 3.14 -14.87 -16.55
C LYS A 376 4.45 -14.10 -16.67
N ALA A 377 4.42 -12.79 -16.43
CA ALA A 377 5.59 -11.93 -16.57
C ALA A 377 6.71 -12.32 -15.62
N PHE A 378 6.38 -12.68 -14.38
CA PHE A 378 7.33 -12.98 -13.30
C PHE A 378 7.37 -14.47 -12.92
N MET A 379 6.93 -15.38 -13.78
CA MET A 379 6.82 -16.82 -13.49
C MET A 379 8.06 -17.41 -12.80
N LYS A 380 9.23 -17.17 -13.39
CA LYS A 380 10.51 -17.69 -12.86
C LYS A 380 10.95 -16.99 -11.57
N ASP A 381 10.64 -15.72 -11.44
CA ASP A 381 10.98 -14.95 -10.26
C ASP A 381 10.07 -15.32 -9.10
N PHE A 382 8.78 -15.60 -9.35
CA PHE A 382 7.89 -16.21 -8.38
C PHE A 382 8.39 -17.56 -7.89
N ALA A 383 8.79 -18.44 -8.85
CA ALA A 383 9.31 -19.75 -8.46
C ALA A 383 10.53 -19.64 -7.54
N LYS A 384 11.49 -18.75 -7.86
CA LYS A 384 12.66 -18.51 -7.01
C LYS A 384 12.28 -17.94 -5.65
N ALA A 385 11.42 -16.92 -5.60
CA ALA A 385 11.03 -16.27 -4.37
C ALA A 385 10.28 -17.22 -3.43
N LEU A 386 9.32 -17.99 -3.96
CA LEU A 386 8.56 -18.97 -3.18
C LEU A 386 9.39 -20.13 -2.70
N SER A 387 10.46 -20.50 -3.43
CA SER A 387 11.40 -21.54 -3.02
C SER A 387 12.26 -21.19 -1.79
N LEU A 388 12.09 -20.00 -1.21
CA LEU A 388 12.65 -19.66 0.10
C LEU A 388 11.85 -20.27 1.27
N ALA A 389 10.62 -20.71 1.05
CA ALA A 389 9.87 -21.50 2.03
C ALA A 389 10.24 -22.98 1.92
N ASP A 390 10.12 -23.72 3.04
CA ASP A 390 10.35 -25.17 3.03
C ASP A 390 9.27 -25.90 2.22
N LYS A 391 8.02 -25.44 2.31
CA LYS A 391 6.88 -26.01 1.62
C LYS A 391 5.97 -24.91 1.07
N VAL A 392 5.54 -25.07 -0.17
CA VAL A 392 4.67 -24.14 -0.87
C VAL A 392 3.33 -24.78 -1.20
N VAL A 393 2.24 -24.08 -0.92
CA VAL A 393 0.89 -24.45 -1.32
C VAL A 393 0.30 -23.33 -2.18
N LEU A 394 -0.11 -23.63 -3.39
CA LEU A 394 -0.68 -22.66 -4.32
C LEU A 394 -2.20 -22.77 -4.35
N ALA A 395 -2.87 -21.63 -4.27
CA ALA A 395 -4.28 -21.47 -4.61
C ALA A 395 -4.43 -21.09 -6.10
N ASP A 396 -5.66 -21.10 -6.61
CA ASP A 396 -5.95 -20.57 -7.94
C ASP A 396 -5.55 -19.10 -8.08
N ILE A 397 -5.18 -18.71 -9.33
CA ILE A 397 -4.86 -17.32 -9.64
C ILE A 397 -6.08 -16.44 -9.35
N TYR A 398 -5.90 -15.40 -8.52
CA TYR A 398 -6.90 -14.38 -8.32
C TYR A 398 -6.94 -13.45 -9.55
N ALA A 399 -7.97 -13.61 -10.36
CA ALA A 399 -8.07 -12.93 -11.66
C ALA A 399 -8.23 -11.40 -11.54
N ALA A 400 -8.75 -10.89 -10.41
CA ALA A 400 -9.09 -9.47 -10.22
C ALA A 400 -10.00 -8.95 -11.34
N ARG A 401 -9.45 -8.22 -12.31
CA ARG A 401 -10.17 -7.66 -13.46
C ARG A 401 -9.89 -8.38 -14.77
N GLU A 402 -8.98 -9.34 -14.75
CA GLU A 402 -8.53 -10.05 -15.93
C GLU A 402 -9.42 -11.24 -16.24
N THR A 403 -9.46 -11.62 -17.51
CA THR A 403 -9.98 -12.91 -17.97
C THR A 403 -8.77 -13.71 -18.44
N ASP A 404 -8.71 -15.00 -18.13
CA ASP A 404 -7.62 -15.84 -18.61
C ASP A 404 -7.64 -15.95 -20.15
N THR A 405 -6.69 -15.27 -20.77
CA THR A 405 -6.41 -15.35 -22.21
C THR A 405 -4.98 -15.82 -22.47
N LEU A 406 -4.22 -16.11 -21.42
CA LEU A 406 -2.79 -16.38 -21.49
C LEU A 406 -2.43 -17.86 -21.40
N GLY A 407 -3.41 -18.70 -21.02
CA GLY A 407 -3.28 -20.16 -20.89
C GLY A 407 -2.28 -20.56 -19.81
N ILE A 408 -2.28 -19.87 -18.66
CA ILE A 408 -1.47 -20.18 -17.49
C ILE A 408 -2.36 -20.47 -16.28
N SER A 409 -1.85 -21.28 -15.39
CA SER A 409 -2.53 -21.63 -14.11
C SER A 409 -1.52 -21.69 -12.98
N SER A 410 -2.00 -21.85 -11.77
CA SER A 410 -1.14 -22.13 -10.62
C SER A 410 -0.38 -23.45 -10.76
N GLU A 411 -0.89 -24.43 -11.52
CA GLU A 411 -0.16 -25.68 -11.86
C GLU A 411 1.10 -25.37 -12.70
N THR A 412 1.05 -24.36 -13.56
CA THR A 412 2.23 -23.92 -14.32
C THR A 412 3.33 -23.41 -13.36
N LEU A 413 2.94 -22.61 -12.36
CA LEU A 413 3.86 -22.12 -11.34
C LEU A 413 4.37 -23.25 -10.44
N GLN A 414 3.50 -24.21 -10.07
CA GLN A 414 3.89 -25.41 -9.35
C GLN A 414 5.01 -26.17 -10.07
N ALA A 415 4.86 -26.40 -11.36
CA ALA A 415 5.85 -27.10 -12.16
C ALA A 415 7.21 -26.37 -12.16
N GLU A 416 7.24 -25.04 -12.22
CA GLU A 416 8.47 -24.25 -12.14
C GLU A 416 9.13 -24.36 -10.77
N ILE A 417 8.37 -24.33 -9.66
CA ILE A 417 8.90 -24.50 -8.30
C ILE A 417 9.48 -25.91 -8.12
N GLN A 418 8.75 -26.94 -8.57
CA GLN A 418 9.20 -28.33 -8.48
C GLN A 418 10.45 -28.58 -9.34
N ALA A 419 10.58 -27.89 -10.48
CA ALA A 419 11.79 -27.95 -11.32
C ALA A 419 13.04 -27.38 -10.61
N LEU A 420 12.87 -26.49 -9.62
CA LEU A 420 13.94 -26.01 -8.75
C LEU A 420 14.26 -26.98 -7.59
N GLY A 421 13.52 -28.10 -7.46
CA GLY A 421 13.72 -29.11 -6.44
C GLY A 421 12.98 -28.85 -5.12
N HIS A 422 12.00 -27.93 -5.11
CA HIS A 422 11.23 -27.58 -3.91
C HIS A 422 9.86 -28.26 -3.87
N GLU A 423 9.40 -28.54 -2.67
CA GLU A 423 8.10 -29.16 -2.41
C GLU A 423 6.99 -28.13 -2.64
N CYS A 424 6.13 -28.40 -3.62
CA CYS A 424 5.04 -27.50 -3.99
C CYS A 424 3.76 -28.29 -4.30
N TYR A 425 2.66 -27.87 -3.69
CA TYR A 425 1.32 -28.41 -3.83
C TYR A 425 0.40 -27.38 -4.47
N TYR A 426 -0.63 -27.83 -5.15
CA TYR A 426 -1.68 -26.96 -5.70
C TYR A 426 -3.04 -27.56 -5.41
N PHE A 427 -3.99 -26.71 -5.01
CA PHE A 427 -5.39 -27.07 -4.83
C PHE A 427 -6.30 -25.96 -5.36
N PRO A 428 -7.39 -26.30 -6.05
CA PRO A 428 -8.27 -25.32 -6.70
C PRO A 428 -9.21 -24.60 -5.70
N SER A 429 -9.40 -25.13 -4.50
CA SER A 429 -10.28 -24.54 -3.49
C SER A 429 -9.60 -24.30 -2.15
N PHE A 430 -10.06 -23.30 -1.40
CA PHE A 430 -9.56 -23.02 -0.06
C PHE A 430 -9.86 -24.15 0.92
N ASP A 431 -11.03 -24.80 0.80
CA ASP A 431 -11.40 -25.94 1.64
C ASP A 431 -10.41 -27.10 1.49
N GLU A 432 -9.95 -27.39 0.27
CA GLU A 432 -8.94 -28.43 0.03
C GLU A 432 -7.57 -28.02 0.61
N ILE A 433 -7.18 -26.73 0.50
CA ILE A 433 -5.96 -26.20 1.12
C ILE A 433 -6.04 -26.34 2.64
N GLU A 434 -7.14 -25.90 3.25
CA GLU A 434 -7.35 -25.96 4.70
C GLU A 434 -7.29 -27.38 5.23
N ASN A 435 -7.97 -28.34 4.58
CA ASN A 435 -7.91 -29.75 4.94
C ASN A 435 -6.49 -30.31 4.83
N PHE A 436 -5.78 -29.99 3.73
CA PHE A 436 -4.39 -30.42 3.56
C PHE A 436 -3.46 -29.87 4.66
N LEU A 437 -3.61 -28.60 5.03
CA LEU A 437 -2.83 -27.97 6.08
C LEU A 437 -3.11 -28.57 7.46
N LEU A 438 -4.39 -28.85 7.77
CA LEU A 438 -4.78 -29.51 9.04
C LEU A 438 -4.18 -30.91 9.19
N GLU A 439 -3.98 -31.61 8.08
CA GLU A 439 -3.37 -32.97 8.08
C GLU A 439 -1.83 -32.95 8.13
N ASN A 440 -1.20 -31.88 7.63
CA ASN A 440 0.25 -31.86 7.37
C ASN A 440 1.06 -30.89 8.25
N CYS A 441 0.47 -29.77 8.71
CA CYS A 441 1.15 -28.86 9.63
C CYS A 441 1.18 -29.42 11.04
N ILE A 442 2.30 -29.26 11.71
CA ILE A 442 2.52 -29.78 13.06
C ILE A 442 2.92 -28.67 14.04
N ASN A 443 2.83 -29.00 15.34
CA ASN A 443 3.26 -28.07 16.39
C ASN A 443 4.71 -27.60 16.17
N GLY A 444 4.88 -26.30 16.14
CA GLY A 444 6.15 -25.59 15.91
C GLY A 444 6.36 -25.13 14.47
N ASP A 445 5.42 -25.41 13.55
CA ASP A 445 5.48 -24.87 12.19
C ASP A 445 5.02 -23.41 12.13
N LEU A 446 5.52 -22.69 11.13
CA LEU A 446 5.08 -21.35 10.75
C LEU A 446 4.33 -21.42 9.43
N LEU A 447 3.10 -20.97 9.42
CA LEU A 447 2.23 -20.90 8.24
C LEU A 447 2.02 -19.45 7.84
N ILE A 448 2.37 -19.10 6.60
CA ILE A 448 2.14 -17.78 6.07
C ILE A 448 1.13 -17.87 4.92
N THR A 449 -0.03 -17.17 5.05
CA THR A 449 -0.92 -16.89 3.93
C THR A 449 -0.43 -15.64 3.21
N MET A 450 -0.26 -15.71 1.88
CA MET A 450 0.41 -14.66 1.13
C MET A 450 -0.30 -14.36 -0.20
N GLY A 451 -0.60 -13.07 -0.43
CA GLY A 451 -1.22 -12.61 -1.68
C GLY A 451 -2.16 -11.42 -1.52
N ALA A 452 -2.42 -10.70 -2.61
CA ALA A 452 -3.30 -9.53 -2.62
C ALA A 452 -4.80 -9.88 -2.73
N GLY A 453 -5.13 -11.16 -2.94
CA GLY A 453 -6.50 -11.66 -3.02
C GLY A 453 -7.08 -12.00 -1.64
N ASP A 454 -7.92 -13.01 -1.63
CA ASP A 454 -8.68 -13.46 -0.46
C ASP A 454 -8.06 -14.65 0.30
N VAL A 455 -6.83 -15.00 -0.01
CA VAL A 455 -6.05 -16.09 0.63
C VAL A 455 -5.95 -15.95 2.16
N VAL A 456 -6.04 -14.74 2.69
CA VAL A 456 -6.08 -14.46 4.14
C VAL A 456 -7.17 -15.28 4.84
N LYS A 457 -8.29 -15.57 4.16
CA LYS A 457 -9.40 -16.35 4.69
C LYS A 457 -8.99 -17.76 5.12
N ILE A 458 -8.02 -18.37 4.44
CA ILE A 458 -7.50 -19.68 4.82
C ILE A 458 -6.96 -19.64 6.25
N GLY A 459 -6.12 -18.65 6.56
CA GLY A 459 -5.59 -18.49 7.91
C GLY A 459 -6.67 -18.15 8.95
N GLU A 460 -7.64 -17.31 8.56
CA GLU A 460 -8.77 -16.93 9.42
C GLU A 460 -9.71 -18.12 9.70
N ASN A 461 -10.06 -18.90 8.69
CA ASN A 461 -10.89 -20.11 8.82
C ASN A 461 -10.22 -21.17 9.71
N LEU A 462 -8.91 -21.42 9.52
CA LEU A 462 -8.15 -22.34 10.39
C LEU A 462 -8.18 -21.90 11.85
N LEU A 463 -8.25 -20.59 12.13
CA LEU A 463 -8.35 -20.03 13.49
C LEU A 463 -9.81 -19.96 13.99
N GLY A 464 -10.82 -20.30 13.16
CA GLY A 464 -12.24 -20.22 13.50
C GLY A 464 -12.77 -18.78 13.58
N LYS A 465 -12.23 -17.89 12.78
CA LYS A 465 -12.58 -16.45 12.74
C LYS A 465 -13.49 -16.11 11.58
#